data_1f7f7a5b741e3fb1f151db00e47924f9
#
_entry.id   1f7f7a5b741e3fb1f151db00e47924f9
#
_cell.length_a   1.000
_cell.length_b   1.000
_cell.length_c   1.000
_cell.angle_alpha   90.00
_cell.angle_beta   90.00
_cell.angle_gamma   90.00
#
_symmetry.space_group_name_H-M   'P 1'
#
loop_
_entity.id
_entity.type
_entity.pdbx_description
1 polymer ?
#
loop_
_entity_poly.entity_id
_entity_poly.type
_entity_poly.pdbx_seq_one_letter_code
_entity_poly.pdbx_strand_id
1 'polypeptide(L)'
;DMGLLVAGSIFRGEFEARLKDVIEEASDNEVILFIDEIHTIVGAGNASGALDAAQMLKPALSRDGIRVIAATTPEEYRKSIEKDVALARRFQPIMVREETEENTLALLERVRPSYEQHHGIAIASDALEAAIRYSQKYQPHRRFPDKALDLIDEAATRLRARGISPSGPTLEAMHIKDTVSE
;
A
#
# COMPACT_ATOMS: atom_id res chain seq x y z
N ASP A 1 -2.17 3.69 11.32
CA ASP A 1 -0.74 3.91 10.99
C ASP A 1 0.08 3.87 12.26
N MET A 2 1.02 2.92 12.34
CA MET A 2 1.91 2.75 13.51
C MET A 2 2.91 3.88 13.66
N GLY A 3 3.35 4.50 12.57
CA GLY A 3 4.25 5.66 12.60
C GLY A 3 3.65 6.82 13.37
N LEU A 4 2.35 7.07 13.21
CA LEU A 4 1.63 8.12 13.94
C LEU A 4 1.48 7.82 15.43
N LEU A 5 1.31 6.57 15.81
CA LEU A 5 1.26 6.17 17.22
C LEU A 5 2.61 6.36 17.91
N VAL A 6 3.71 6.09 17.20
CA VAL A 6 5.08 6.25 17.70
C VAL A 6 5.52 7.71 17.70
N ALA A 7 5.21 8.47 16.65
CA ALA A 7 5.70 9.84 16.44
C ALA A 7 5.28 10.85 17.53
N GLY A 8 4.27 10.54 18.31
CA GLY A 8 3.81 11.40 19.43
C GLY A 8 4.19 10.87 20.81
N SER A 9 4.99 9.80 20.91
CA SER A 9 5.38 9.23 22.21
C SER A 9 6.91 9.36 22.39
N ILE A 10 7.31 10.15 23.38
CA ILE A 10 8.72 10.31 23.79
C ILE A 10 9.15 9.13 24.67
N PHE A 11 8.22 8.54 25.41
CA PHE A 11 8.45 7.45 26.33
C PHE A 11 7.67 6.20 25.94
N ARG A 12 8.28 5.05 26.21
CA ARG A 12 7.68 3.71 25.97
C ARG A 12 6.26 3.58 26.54
N GLY A 13 6.03 4.06 27.77
CA GLY A 13 4.73 3.96 28.43
C GLY A 13 3.60 4.75 27.74
N GLU A 14 3.92 5.84 27.04
CA GLU A 14 2.93 6.64 26.32
C GLU A 14 2.41 5.89 25.07
N PHE A 15 3.29 5.21 24.36
CA PHE A 15 2.89 4.38 23.24
C PHE A 15 2.02 3.19 23.70
N GLU A 16 2.45 2.51 24.76
CA GLU A 16 1.70 1.39 25.32
C GLU A 16 0.30 1.84 25.77
N ALA A 17 0.19 2.99 26.42
CA ALA A 17 -1.11 3.55 26.83
C ALA A 17 -1.99 3.87 25.60
N ARG A 18 -1.47 4.56 24.59
CA ARG A 18 -2.23 4.87 23.37
C ARG A 18 -2.70 3.64 22.61
N LEU A 19 -1.81 2.64 22.47
CA LEU A 19 -2.19 1.39 21.81
C LEU A 19 -3.29 0.67 22.56
N LYS A 20 -3.22 0.68 23.91
CA LYS A 20 -4.25 0.11 24.77
C LYS A 20 -5.58 0.82 24.59
N ASP A 21 -5.58 2.16 24.59
CA ASP A 21 -6.78 2.98 24.40
C ASP A 21 -7.44 2.68 23.04
N VAL A 22 -6.64 2.57 21.96
CA VAL A 22 -7.13 2.19 20.61
C VAL A 22 -7.75 0.80 20.59
N ILE A 23 -7.15 -0.17 21.28
CA ILE A 23 -7.67 -1.54 21.38
C ILE A 23 -8.98 -1.55 22.18
N GLU A 24 -9.06 -0.84 23.30
CA GLU A 24 -10.28 -0.74 24.13
C GLU A 24 -11.40 -0.06 23.35
N GLU A 25 -11.13 1.07 22.67
CA GLU A 25 -12.11 1.78 21.86
C GLU A 25 -12.61 0.93 20.68
N ALA A 26 -11.73 0.18 20.01
CA ALA A 26 -12.10 -0.71 18.92
C ALA A 26 -12.97 -1.88 19.41
N SER A 27 -12.71 -2.38 20.61
CA SER A 27 -13.51 -3.45 21.23
C SER A 27 -14.92 -2.97 21.62
N ASP A 28 -15.01 -1.80 22.24
CA ASP A 28 -16.27 -1.24 22.75
C ASP A 28 -17.23 -0.83 21.62
N ASN A 29 -16.68 -0.40 20.48
CA ASN A 29 -17.47 0.13 19.35
C ASN A 29 -17.67 -0.89 18.21
N GLU A 30 -17.31 -2.15 18.36
CA GLU A 30 -17.38 -3.19 17.31
C GLU A 30 -16.68 -2.77 15.99
N VAL A 31 -15.60 -2.01 16.10
CA VAL A 31 -14.83 -1.51 14.96
C VAL A 31 -13.93 -2.60 14.39
N ILE A 32 -13.72 -2.62 13.09
CA ILE A 32 -12.67 -3.42 12.45
C ILE A 32 -11.40 -2.58 12.41
N LEU A 33 -10.38 -3.02 13.13
CA LEU A 33 -9.09 -2.36 13.14
C LEU A 33 -8.27 -2.79 11.93
N PHE A 34 -7.86 -1.83 11.08
CA PHE A 34 -6.93 -2.08 10.00
C PHE A 34 -5.50 -1.71 10.43
N ILE A 35 -4.58 -2.67 10.34
CA ILE A 35 -3.17 -2.48 10.69
C ILE A 35 -2.31 -2.71 9.46
N ASP A 36 -1.76 -1.63 8.91
CA ASP A 36 -0.80 -1.73 7.83
C ASP A 36 0.59 -2.09 8.37
N GLU A 37 1.37 -2.82 7.57
CA GLU A 37 2.72 -3.27 7.92
C GLU A 37 2.82 -3.91 9.32
N ILE A 38 1.90 -4.84 9.65
CA ILE A 38 1.83 -5.47 10.98
C ILE A 38 3.16 -6.09 11.43
N HIS A 39 4.04 -6.44 10.50
CA HIS A 39 5.37 -6.97 10.81
C HIS A 39 6.23 -5.98 11.60
N THR A 40 5.99 -4.67 11.47
CA THR A 40 6.71 -3.63 12.23
C THR A 40 6.43 -3.72 13.74
N ILE A 41 5.23 -4.21 14.09
CA ILE A 41 4.82 -4.42 15.48
C ILE A 41 5.44 -5.68 16.08
N VAL A 42 5.57 -6.74 15.25
CA VAL A 42 5.98 -8.07 15.69
C VAL A 42 7.50 -8.25 15.65
N GLY A 43 8.19 -7.62 14.69
CA GLY A 43 9.63 -7.77 14.49
C GLY A 43 10.50 -6.91 15.40
N ALA A 44 9.92 -5.97 16.13
CA ALA A 44 10.63 -4.99 16.93
C ALA A 44 11.27 -5.54 18.23
N GLY A 45 10.98 -6.78 18.60
CA GLY A 45 11.42 -7.36 19.89
C GLY A 45 12.93 -7.58 20.08
N ASN A 46 13.76 -7.42 19.03
CA ASN A 46 15.20 -7.72 19.10
C ASN A 46 16.14 -6.49 19.08
N ALA A 47 15.63 -5.29 18.88
CA ALA A 47 16.41 -4.06 19.00
C ALA A 47 16.14 -3.44 20.37
N SER A 48 17.17 -3.16 21.13
CA SER A 48 17.10 -2.54 22.46
C SER A 48 16.25 -1.25 22.41
N GLY A 49 15.03 -1.32 22.95
CA GLY A 49 14.07 -0.22 22.99
C GLY A 49 12.85 -0.36 22.07
N ALA A 50 12.78 -1.37 21.22
CA ALA A 50 11.63 -1.58 20.36
C ALA A 50 10.45 -2.14 21.19
N LEU A 51 9.35 -1.45 21.06
CA LEU A 51 8.08 -1.70 21.73
C LEU A 51 7.51 -3.06 21.32
N ASP A 52 7.32 -3.93 22.27
CA ASP A 52 6.65 -5.22 22.03
C ASP A 52 5.12 -5.03 21.98
N ALA A 53 4.67 -4.25 20.99
CA ALA A 53 3.25 -4.06 20.73
C ALA A 53 2.54 -5.40 20.42
N ALA A 54 3.29 -6.41 19.98
CA ALA A 54 2.78 -7.76 19.81
C ALA A 54 2.27 -8.36 21.12
N GLN A 55 2.95 -8.07 22.24
CA GLN A 55 2.51 -8.55 23.56
C GLN A 55 1.17 -7.97 23.99
N MET A 56 0.83 -6.76 23.52
CA MET A 56 -0.44 -6.10 23.79
C MET A 56 -1.56 -6.58 22.87
N LEU A 57 -1.24 -6.81 21.58
CA LEU A 57 -2.20 -7.30 20.59
C LEU A 57 -2.60 -8.77 20.84
N LYS A 58 -1.67 -9.63 21.25
CA LYS A 58 -1.96 -11.05 21.50
C LYS A 58 -3.13 -11.31 22.45
N PRO A 59 -3.23 -10.66 23.62
CA PRO A 59 -4.39 -10.82 24.50
C PRO A 59 -5.68 -10.28 23.91
N ALA A 60 -5.63 -9.13 23.19
CA ALA A 60 -6.78 -8.51 22.58
C ALA A 60 -7.39 -9.38 21.46
N LEU A 61 -6.54 -9.97 20.63
CA LEU A 61 -6.93 -10.93 19.58
C LEU A 61 -7.47 -12.25 20.16
N SER A 62 -7.24 -12.54 21.45
CA SER A 62 -7.63 -13.80 22.08
C SER A 62 -9.02 -13.79 22.72
N ARG A 63 -9.59 -12.60 22.96
CA ARG A 63 -10.78 -12.41 23.82
C ARG A 63 -12.07 -12.19 23.05
N ASP A 64 -12.16 -12.49 21.78
CA ASP A 64 -13.30 -12.08 20.90
C ASP A 64 -13.57 -10.55 20.94
N GLY A 65 -12.61 -9.77 21.45
CA GLY A 65 -12.79 -8.36 21.73
C GLY A 65 -12.58 -7.46 20.52
N ILE A 66 -11.68 -7.82 19.61
CA ILE A 66 -11.38 -6.98 18.44
C ILE A 66 -11.36 -7.78 17.14
N ARG A 67 -11.82 -7.13 16.07
CA ARG A 67 -11.69 -7.63 14.70
C ARG A 67 -10.54 -6.88 14.01
N VAL A 68 -9.60 -7.61 13.44
CA VAL A 68 -8.42 -7.02 12.83
C VAL A 68 -8.25 -7.50 11.39
N ILE A 69 -8.01 -6.57 10.49
CA ILE A 69 -7.47 -6.81 9.16
C ILE A 69 -6.06 -6.27 9.17
N ALA A 70 -5.07 -7.10 8.83
CA ALA A 70 -3.67 -6.69 8.82
C ALA A 70 -3.06 -6.89 7.43
N ALA A 71 -2.22 -5.95 7.00
CA ALA A 71 -1.47 -6.04 5.77
C ALA A 71 0.02 -6.22 6.03
N THR A 72 0.68 -7.01 5.19
CA THR A 72 2.13 -7.19 5.18
C THR A 72 2.59 -7.85 3.88
N THR A 73 3.89 -7.89 3.62
CA THR A 73 4.42 -8.65 2.48
C THR A 73 4.51 -10.15 2.79
N PRO A 74 4.48 -11.03 1.76
CA PRO A 74 4.67 -12.47 1.96
C PRO A 74 6.00 -12.85 2.62
N GLU A 75 7.04 -12.06 2.38
CA GLU A 75 8.35 -12.25 2.98
C GLU A 75 8.34 -11.94 4.48
N GLU A 76 7.82 -10.77 4.85
CA GLU A 76 7.73 -10.34 6.24
C GLU A 76 6.73 -11.20 7.04
N TYR A 77 5.64 -11.67 6.42
CA TYR A 77 4.73 -12.64 7.03
C TYR A 77 5.49 -13.90 7.49
N ARG A 78 6.26 -14.52 6.59
CA ARG A 78 7.05 -15.72 6.89
C ARG A 78 8.14 -15.48 7.93
N LYS A 79 8.74 -14.29 7.91
CA LYS A 79 9.83 -13.94 8.82
C LYS A 79 9.36 -13.63 10.24
N SER A 80 8.22 -12.96 10.37
CA SER A 80 7.77 -12.38 11.64
C SER A 80 6.49 -13.02 12.16
N ILE A 81 5.42 -13.12 11.37
CA ILE A 81 4.11 -13.56 11.85
C ILE A 81 4.02 -15.09 11.95
N GLU A 82 4.44 -15.79 10.91
CA GLU A 82 4.35 -17.26 10.83
C GLU A 82 5.17 -17.96 11.92
N LYS A 83 6.28 -17.38 12.31
CA LYS A 83 7.13 -17.90 13.39
C LYS A 83 6.55 -17.69 14.78
N ASP A 84 5.68 -16.73 14.94
CA ASP A 84 4.97 -16.51 16.20
C ASP A 84 3.69 -17.35 16.24
N VAL A 85 3.78 -18.52 16.86
CA VAL A 85 2.68 -19.50 16.95
C VAL A 85 1.39 -18.87 17.50
N ALA A 86 1.50 -17.89 18.39
CA ALA A 86 0.35 -17.24 18.98
C ALA A 86 -0.38 -16.33 17.99
N LEU A 87 0.35 -15.60 17.17
CA LEU A 87 -0.21 -14.76 16.09
C LEU A 87 -0.68 -15.58 14.89
N ALA A 88 0.12 -16.55 14.46
CA ALA A 88 -0.21 -17.41 13.32
C ALA A 88 -1.54 -18.15 13.49
N ARG A 89 -1.90 -18.51 14.73
CA ARG A 89 -3.19 -19.17 15.03
C ARG A 89 -4.39 -18.21 15.04
N ARG A 90 -4.15 -16.89 15.06
CA ARG A 90 -5.20 -15.86 15.15
C ARG A 90 -5.43 -15.10 13.88
N PHE A 91 -4.49 -15.19 12.93
CA PHE A 91 -4.62 -14.58 11.62
C PHE A 91 -4.82 -15.64 10.54
N GLN A 92 -5.87 -15.48 9.75
CA GLN A 92 -6.08 -16.24 8.52
C GLN A 92 -5.37 -15.52 7.38
N PRO A 93 -4.30 -16.08 6.78
CA PRO A 93 -3.63 -15.41 5.67
C PRO A 93 -4.48 -15.43 4.41
N ILE A 94 -4.59 -14.27 3.78
CA ILE A 94 -5.23 -14.08 2.49
C ILE A 94 -4.16 -13.56 1.53
N MET A 95 -3.81 -14.37 0.54
CA MET A 95 -2.79 -14.01 -0.44
C MET A 95 -3.40 -13.12 -1.53
N VAL A 96 -2.98 -11.86 -1.59
CA VAL A 96 -3.26 -10.95 -2.69
C VAL A 96 -2.19 -11.16 -3.77
N ARG A 97 -2.61 -11.63 -4.94
CA ARG A 97 -1.71 -11.86 -6.08
C ARG A 97 -1.57 -10.61 -6.93
N GLU A 98 -0.46 -10.53 -7.66
CA GLU A 98 -0.27 -9.52 -8.70
C GLU A 98 -1.37 -9.67 -9.77
N GLU A 99 -1.90 -8.55 -10.24
CA GLU A 99 -2.92 -8.53 -11.29
C GLU A 99 -2.33 -8.97 -12.64
N THR A 100 -3.19 -9.52 -13.48
CA THR A 100 -2.85 -9.81 -14.88
C THR A 100 -2.78 -8.53 -15.70
N GLU A 101 -2.12 -8.56 -16.86
CA GLU A 101 -2.11 -7.42 -17.79
C GLU A 101 -3.51 -7.03 -18.23
N GLU A 102 -4.38 -8.01 -18.49
CA GLU A 102 -5.78 -7.79 -18.88
C GLU A 102 -6.59 -7.09 -17.77
N ASN A 103 -6.51 -7.60 -16.52
CA ASN A 103 -7.17 -6.99 -15.38
C ASN A 103 -6.60 -5.60 -15.08
N THR A 104 -5.29 -5.42 -15.26
CA THR A 104 -4.63 -4.14 -15.12
C THR A 104 -5.17 -3.13 -16.14
N LEU A 105 -5.32 -3.52 -17.41
CA LEU A 105 -5.90 -2.64 -18.43
C LEU A 105 -7.32 -2.20 -18.06
N ALA A 106 -8.17 -3.15 -17.66
CA ALA A 106 -9.53 -2.84 -17.22
C ALA A 106 -9.55 -1.90 -16.00
N LEU A 107 -8.60 -2.04 -15.09
CA LEU A 107 -8.44 -1.13 -13.95
C LEU A 107 -8.01 0.26 -14.40
N LEU A 108 -7.00 0.36 -15.28
CA LEU A 108 -6.50 1.63 -15.82
C LEU A 108 -7.61 2.40 -16.54
N GLU A 109 -8.44 1.72 -17.34
CA GLU A 109 -9.61 2.32 -18.01
C GLU A 109 -10.62 2.89 -16.99
N ARG A 110 -10.81 2.23 -15.87
CA ARG A 110 -11.74 2.70 -14.82
C ARG A 110 -11.21 3.91 -14.05
N VAL A 111 -9.91 3.99 -13.80
CA VAL A 111 -9.30 5.11 -13.07
C VAL A 111 -8.89 6.26 -13.97
N ARG A 112 -8.82 6.05 -15.29
CA ARG A 112 -8.45 7.06 -16.30
C ARG A 112 -9.13 8.42 -16.09
N PRO A 113 -10.46 8.53 -15.89
CA PRO A 113 -11.11 9.83 -15.71
C PRO A 113 -10.58 10.61 -14.51
N SER A 114 -10.22 9.91 -13.43
CA SER A 114 -9.64 10.53 -12.23
C SER A 114 -8.23 11.07 -12.50
N TYR A 115 -7.40 10.34 -13.25
CA TYR A 115 -6.07 10.79 -13.64
C TYR A 115 -6.14 11.95 -14.63
N GLU A 116 -7.04 11.91 -15.61
CA GLU A 116 -7.30 13.01 -16.55
C GLU A 116 -7.70 14.29 -15.82
N GLN A 117 -8.59 14.18 -14.84
CA GLN A 117 -9.01 15.30 -14.01
C GLN A 117 -7.86 15.85 -13.16
N HIS A 118 -7.07 14.96 -12.54
CA HIS A 118 -5.95 15.35 -11.66
C HIS A 118 -4.86 16.08 -12.43
N HIS A 119 -4.45 15.54 -13.58
CA HIS A 119 -3.37 16.12 -14.41
C HIS A 119 -3.86 17.21 -15.37
N GLY A 120 -5.16 17.31 -15.61
CA GLY A 120 -5.72 18.27 -16.57
C GLY A 120 -5.34 17.96 -18.02
N ILE A 121 -5.25 16.68 -18.38
CA ILE A 121 -4.87 16.15 -19.70
C ILE A 121 -5.85 15.06 -20.12
N ALA A 122 -5.93 14.76 -21.42
CA ALA A 122 -6.59 13.55 -21.90
C ALA A 122 -5.59 12.38 -21.92
N ILE A 123 -6.06 11.14 -21.74
CA ILE A 123 -5.24 9.93 -21.80
C ILE A 123 -5.81 9.01 -22.89
N ALA A 124 -5.03 8.78 -23.93
CA ALA A 124 -5.42 7.88 -25.01
C ALA A 124 -5.33 6.41 -24.60
N SER A 125 -6.16 5.54 -25.18
CA SER A 125 -6.14 4.11 -24.83
C SER A 125 -4.81 3.43 -25.17
N ASP A 126 -4.13 3.87 -26.22
CA ASP A 126 -2.81 3.36 -26.59
C ASP A 126 -1.72 3.69 -25.54
N ALA A 127 -1.89 4.79 -24.77
CA ALA A 127 -1.02 5.12 -23.66
C ALA A 127 -1.19 4.12 -22.50
N LEU A 128 -2.41 3.66 -22.21
CA LEU A 128 -2.67 2.65 -21.16
C LEU A 128 -2.03 1.30 -21.52
N GLU A 129 -2.19 0.86 -22.77
CA GLU A 129 -1.54 -0.35 -23.28
C GLU A 129 -0.01 -0.22 -23.26
N ALA A 130 0.51 0.94 -23.65
CA ALA A 130 1.94 1.22 -23.61
C ALA A 130 2.48 1.21 -22.18
N ALA A 131 1.74 1.75 -21.20
CA ALA A 131 2.13 1.75 -19.81
C ALA A 131 2.27 0.32 -19.26
N ILE A 132 1.35 -0.58 -19.57
CA ILE A 132 1.44 -2.00 -19.21
C ILE A 132 2.68 -2.63 -19.84
N ARG A 133 2.81 -2.52 -21.15
CA ARG A 133 3.91 -3.15 -21.91
C ARG A 133 5.28 -2.67 -21.48
N TYR A 134 5.45 -1.36 -21.29
CA TYR A 134 6.74 -0.79 -20.91
C TYR A 134 7.07 -1.00 -19.45
N SER A 135 6.11 -0.87 -18.53
CA SER A 135 6.35 -1.17 -17.12
C SER A 135 6.70 -2.65 -16.90
N GLN A 136 6.07 -3.58 -17.64
CA GLN A 136 6.42 -5.00 -17.60
C GLN A 136 7.87 -5.24 -18.05
N LYS A 137 8.30 -4.54 -19.11
CA LYS A 137 9.64 -4.73 -19.68
C LYS A 137 10.75 -4.08 -18.85
N TYR A 138 10.50 -2.87 -18.35
CA TYR A 138 11.56 -2.04 -17.73
C TYR A 138 11.50 -1.96 -16.21
N GLN A 139 10.37 -2.40 -15.59
CA GLN A 139 10.19 -2.42 -14.14
C GLN A 139 9.86 -3.83 -13.60
N PRO A 140 10.72 -4.84 -13.83
CA PRO A 140 10.43 -6.24 -13.45
C PRO A 140 10.34 -6.44 -11.93
N HIS A 141 10.89 -5.53 -11.13
CA HIS A 141 10.87 -5.61 -9.66
C HIS A 141 9.59 -5.06 -9.04
N ARG A 142 8.79 -4.31 -9.83
CA ARG A 142 7.51 -3.77 -9.39
C ARG A 142 6.35 -4.66 -9.84
N ARG A 143 5.19 -4.50 -9.19
CA ARG A 143 4.01 -5.32 -9.43
C ARG A 143 2.89 -4.52 -10.07
N PHE A 144 2.06 -5.23 -10.85
CA PHE A 144 0.79 -4.68 -11.32
C PHE A 144 -0.23 -4.62 -10.18
N PRO A 145 -1.10 -3.59 -10.17
CA PRO A 145 -1.25 -2.51 -11.17
C PRO A 145 -0.29 -1.33 -10.97
N ASP A 146 0.38 -1.19 -9.84
CA ASP A 146 1.10 0.01 -9.40
C ASP A 146 2.15 0.47 -10.41
N LYS A 147 2.98 -0.46 -10.96
CA LYS A 147 4.01 -0.09 -11.93
C LYS A 147 3.48 0.59 -13.19
N ALA A 148 2.26 0.24 -13.63
CA ALA A 148 1.63 0.87 -14.79
C ALA A 148 1.00 2.22 -14.41
N LEU A 149 0.39 2.32 -13.24
CA LEU A 149 -0.16 3.57 -12.70
C LEU A 149 0.94 4.62 -12.49
N ASP A 150 2.05 4.24 -11.86
CA ASP A 150 3.20 5.12 -11.64
C ASP A 150 3.76 5.65 -12.97
N LEU A 151 3.84 4.79 -13.98
CA LEU A 151 4.36 5.20 -15.28
C LEU A 151 3.44 6.18 -16.01
N ILE A 152 2.12 6.03 -15.87
CA ILE A 152 1.13 6.98 -16.38
C ILE A 152 1.25 8.31 -15.65
N ASP A 153 1.34 8.27 -14.32
CA ASP A 153 1.45 9.46 -13.47
C ASP A 153 2.70 10.29 -13.82
N GLU A 154 3.83 9.62 -13.94
CA GLU A 154 5.10 10.24 -14.32
C GLU A 154 5.05 10.85 -15.74
N ALA A 155 4.55 10.10 -16.70
CA ALA A 155 4.44 10.57 -18.08
C ALA A 155 3.47 11.76 -18.22
N ALA A 156 2.34 11.71 -17.50
CA ALA A 156 1.37 12.79 -17.43
C ALA A 156 1.97 14.07 -16.82
N THR A 157 2.71 13.92 -15.73
CA THR A 157 3.41 15.03 -15.07
C THR A 157 4.46 15.67 -15.99
N ARG A 158 5.26 14.87 -16.69
CA ARG A 158 6.25 15.34 -17.66
C ARG A 158 5.61 16.06 -18.86
N LEU A 159 4.52 15.51 -19.38
CA LEU A 159 3.78 16.11 -20.48
C LEU A 159 3.23 17.50 -20.10
N ARG A 160 2.66 17.60 -18.91
CA ARG A 160 2.17 18.89 -18.37
C ARG A 160 3.29 19.90 -18.17
N ALA A 161 4.46 19.49 -17.71
CA ALA A 161 5.61 20.38 -17.50
C ALA A 161 6.21 20.94 -18.78
N ARG A 162 6.04 20.24 -19.92
CA ARG A 162 6.53 20.68 -21.25
C ARG A 162 5.67 21.79 -21.89
N GLY A 163 4.56 22.15 -21.33
CA GLY A 163 3.70 23.24 -21.76
C GLY A 163 2.32 22.77 -22.23
N ILE A 164 1.32 23.61 -22.00
CA ILE A 164 -0.09 23.33 -22.29
C ILE A 164 -0.39 23.79 -23.72
N SER A 165 -0.84 22.87 -24.57
CA SER A 165 -1.52 23.21 -25.82
C SER A 165 -2.88 23.86 -25.52
N PRO A 166 -3.39 24.80 -26.35
CA PRO A 166 -4.71 25.41 -26.17
C PRO A 166 -5.88 24.40 -26.13
N SER A 167 -5.71 23.24 -26.75
CA SER A 167 -6.69 22.14 -26.75
C SER A 167 -6.52 21.14 -25.62
N GLY A 168 -5.58 21.37 -24.68
CA GLY A 168 -5.12 20.37 -23.70
C GLY A 168 -4.20 19.30 -24.32
N PRO A 169 -3.14 18.90 -23.63
CA PRO A 169 -2.28 17.82 -24.10
C PRO A 169 -2.99 16.46 -23.95
N THR A 170 -2.76 15.57 -24.90
CA THR A 170 -3.17 14.17 -24.81
C THR A 170 -1.94 13.30 -24.55
N LEU A 171 -2.02 12.46 -23.52
CA LEU A 171 -1.01 11.44 -23.23
C LEU A 171 -1.19 10.28 -24.22
N GLU A 172 -0.17 10.01 -25.00
CA GLU A 172 -0.13 8.96 -26.02
C GLU A 172 1.00 7.96 -25.74
N ALA A 173 1.01 6.82 -26.42
CA ALA A 173 2.02 5.77 -26.25
C ALA A 173 3.46 6.27 -26.40
N MET A 174 3.70 7.28 -27.25
CA MET A 174 5.04 7.85 -27.44
C MET A 174 5.56 8.53 -26.16
N HIS A 175 4.70 9.20 -25.41
CA HIS A 175 5.08 9.89 -24.17
C HIS A 175 5.46 8.89 -23.08
N ILE A 176 4.73 7.76 -23.00
CA ILE A 176 5.07 6.64 -22.11
C ILE A 176 6.45 6.05 -22.44
N LYS A 177 6.71 5.85 -23.75
CA LYS A 177 8.00 5.34 -24.21
C LYS A 177 9.16 6.26 -23.85
N ASP A 178 8.99 7.56 -24.04
CA ASP A 178 10.01 8.56 -23.72
C ASP A 178 10.35 8.56 -22.22
N THR A 179 9.33 8.38 -21.38
CA THR A 179 9.49 8.35 -19.91
C THR A 179 10.38 7.20 -19.42
N VAL A 180 10.36 6.04 -20.09
CA VAL A 180 11.22 4.89 -19.70
C VAL A 180 12.58 4.87 -20.41
N SER A 181 12.82 5.79 -21.34
CA SER A 181 14.07 5.83 -22.12
C SER A 181 15.10 6.80 -21.53
N GLU A 182 14.70 7.60 -20.56
CA GLU A 182 15.55 8.51 -19.77
C GLU A 182 15.96 7.85 -18.42
#